data_d54ded07c2bfd8cfe0a365aa640bb7be
#
_entry.id   d54ded07c2bfd8cfe0a365aa640bb7be
#
_cell.length_a   1.000
_cell.length_b   1.000
_cell.length_c   1.000
_cell.angle_alpha   90.00
_cell.angle_beta   90.00
_cell.angle_gamma   90.00
#
_symmetry.space_group_name_H-M   'P 1'
#
loop_
_entity.id
_entity.type
_entity.pdbx_description
1 polymer ?
#
loop_
_entity_poly.entity_id
_entity_poly.type
_entity_poly.pdbx_seq_one_letter_code
_entity_poly.pdbx_strand_id
1 'polypeptide(L)'
;MKARAIVTTLALSFIGVALCLAADGFIGTWKLNEAKSKLAAGTPKNNTVVYSVMGDNMMVTIDGTDAAGKPTHSEWMGKFDGKDYPVTGDSTSDARSVKKIDDHTLTFAVKKGDKVLFTGRIVLSADGKSRTVTTEGTDSSGKKVTGTAVYDKQ
;
A
#
# COMPACT_ATOMS: atom_id res chain seq x y z
N MET A 1 -6.77 -35.58 62.81
CA MET A 1 -6.07 -35.56 61.53
C MET A 1 -6.77 -34.53 60.65
N LYS A 2 -6.12 -33.38 60.34
CA LYS A 2 -6.70 -32.31 59.57
C LYS A 2 -6.08 -32.38 58.15
N ALA A 3 -6.89 -32.73 57.15
CA ALA A 3 -6.49 -32.73 55.73
C ALA A 3 -6.44 -31.30 55.20
N ARG A 4 -5.26 -30.86 54.74
CA ARG A 4 -5.07 -29.59 54.03
C ARG A 4 -5.28 -29.81 52.53
N ALA A 5 -6.34 -29.22 51.99
CA ALA A 5 -6.57 -29.17 50.56
C ALA A 5 -5.64 -28.13 49.93
N ILE A 6 -4.80 -28.60 49.02
CA ILE A 6 -3.93 -27.72 48.19
C ILE A 6 -4.76 -27.33 46.93
N VAL A 7 -5.17 -26.07 46.87
CA VAL A 7 -5.81 -25.50 45.67
C VAL A 7 -4.69 -25.05 44.74
N THR A 8 -4.46 -25.79 43.66
CA THR A 8 -3.53 -25.43 42.63
C THR A 8 -4.25 -24.51 41.64
N THR A 9 -3.97 -23.20 41.75
CA THR A 9 -4.50 -22.21 40.80
C THR A 9 -3.70 -22.30 39.51
N LEU A 10 -4.29 -22.85 38.45
CA LEU A 10 -3.74 -22.89 37.11
C LEU A 10 -3.93 -21.51 36.48
N ALA A 11 -2.87 -20.68 36.47
CA ALA A 11 -2.87 -19.42 35.77
C ALA A 11 -2.78 -19.69 34.26
N LEU A 12 -3.89 -19.52 33.57
CA LEU A 12 -3.97 -19.58 32.11
C LEU A 12 -3.39 -18.26 31.58
N SER A 13 -2.12 -18.26 31.19
CA SER A 13 -1.48 -17.14 30.52
C SER A 13 -2.04 -17.06 29.09
N PHE A 14 -3.00 -16.18 28.85
CA PHE A 14 -3.35 -15.75 27.50
C PHE A 14 -2.19 -14.97 26.93
N ILE A 15 -1.35 -15.63 26.13
CA ILE A 15 -0.43 -14.95 25.23
C ILE A 15 -1.31 -14.35 24.13
N GLY A 16 -1.70 -13.09 24.32
CA GLY A 16 -2.35 -12.31 23.30
C GLY A 16 -1.39 -12.18 22.12
N VAL A 17 -1.67 -12.88 21.03
CA VAL A 17 -1.08 -12.58 19.73
C VAL A 17 -1.57 -11.19 19.38
N ALA A 18 -0.75 -10.17 19.65
CA ALA A 18 -0.95 -8.85 19.09
C ALA A 18 -0.72 -9.00 17.58
N LEU A 19 -1.78 -9.36 16.82
CA LEU A 19 -1.79 -9.15 15.39
C LEU A 19 -1.48 -7.66 15.18
N CYS A 20 -0.39 -7.41 14.48
CA CYS A 20 -0.03 -6.08 14.02
C CYS A 20 -1.09 -5.60 13.01
N LEU A 21 -2.23 -5.09 13.51
CA LEU A 21 -3.30 -4.45 12.73
C LEU A 21 -2.89 -3.05 12.21
N ALA A 22 -1.61 -2.86 12.02
CA ALA A 22 -1.01 -1.57 11.68
C ALA A 22 -1.28 -1.08 10.24
N ALA A 23 -2.10 -1.80 9.46
CA ALA A 23 -2.44 -1.44 8.08
C ALA A 23 -3.95 -1.34 7.84
N ASP A 24 -4.79 -1.49 8.87
CA ASP A 24 -6.26 -1.61 8.73
C ASP A 24 -6.91 -0.47 7.97
N GLY A 25 -6.43 0.75 8.16
CA GLY A 25 -6.95 1.92 7.45
C GLY A 25 -6.78 1.83 5.93
N PHE A 26 -5.72 1.19 5.46
CA PHE A 26 -5.41 1.05 4.03
C PHE A 26 -6.18 -0.09 3.36
N ILE A 27 -6.62 -1.11 4.11
CA ILE A 27 -7.34 -2.27 3.58
C ILE A 27 -8.65 -1.84 2.94
N GLY A 28 -8.98 -2.44 1.79
CA GLY A 28 -10.20 -2.20 1.04
C GLY A 28 -9.96 -1.73 -0.37
N THR A 29 -11.02 -1.32 -1.04
CA THR A 29 -11.03 -0.85 -2.42
C THR A 29 -10.99 0.67 -2.47
N TRP A 30 -10.12 1.19 -3.31
CA TRP A 30 -9.89 2.62 -3.50
C TRP A 30 -10.10 2.99 -4.95
N LYS A 31 -11.01 3.92 -5.23
CA LYS A 31 -11.26 4.44 -6.58
C LYS A 31 -10.70 5.82 -6.77
N LEU A 32 -10.05 6.03 -7.90
CA LEU A 32 -9.50 7.33 -8.30
C LEU A 32 -10.63 8.36 -8.41
N ASN A 33 -10.45 9.48 -7.71
CA ASN A 33 -11.28 10.67 -7.86
C ASN A 33 -10.55 11.67 -8.76
N GLU A 34 -10.83 11.62 -10.05
CA GLU A 34 -10.15 12.48 -11.03
C GLU A 34 -10.40 13.98 -10.77
N ALA A 35 -11.59 14.34 -10.29
CA ALA A 35 -11.94 15.73 -10.01
C ALA A 35 -11.11 16.36 -8.90
N LYS A 36 -10.63 15.55 -7.94
CA LYS A 36 -9.76 15.97 -6.83
C LYS A 36 -8.27 15.76 -7.12
N SER A 37 -7.93 15.09 -8.22
CA SER A 37 -6.57 14.73 -8.58
C SER A 37 -5.91 15.77 -9.48
N LYS A 38 -4.56 15.85 -9.39
CA LYS A 38 -3.72 16.66 -10.28
C LYS A 38 -2.76 15.74 -11.01
N LEU A 39 -3.22 15.15 -12.09
CA LEU A 39 -2.47 14.25 -12.94
C LEU A 39 -2.10 14.97 -14.24
N ALA A 40 -0.87 14.80 -14.70
CA ALA A 40 -0.48 15.33 -15.99
C ALA A 40 -1.25 14.63 -17.13
N ALA A 41 -1.62 15.36 -18.16
CA ALA A 41 -2.27 14.78 -19.32
C ALA A 41 -1.36 13.72 -19.98
N GLY A 42 -1.96 12.61 -20.40
CA GLY A 42 -1.23 11.50 -21.03
C GLY A 42 -0.36 10.68 -20.07
N THR A 43 -0.54 10.81 -18.77
CA THR A 43 0.12 9.91 -17.80
C THR A 43 -0.74 8.67 -17.50
N PRO A 44 -0.12 7.52 -17.19
CA PRO A 44 -0.86 6.35 -16.70
C PRO A 44 -1.68 6.68 -15.46
N LYS A 45 -2.84 6.05 -15.32
CA LYS A 45 -3.73 6.22 -14.18
C LYS A 45 -4.00 4.88 -13.52
N ASN A 46 -3.91 4.84 -12.19
CA ASN A 46 -4.39 3.72 -11.39
C ASN A 46 -5.84 4.01 -11.01
N ASN A 47 -6.80 3.42 -11.70
CA ASN A 47 -8.22 3.72 -11.54
C ASN A 47 -8.80 3.07 -10.28
N THR A 48 -8.41 1.83 -10.01
CA THR A 48 -8.82 1.07 -8.83
C THR A 48 -7.62 0.43 -8.18
N VAL A 49 -7.51 0.55 -6.86
CA VAL A 49 -6.44 -0.09 -6.08
C VAL A 49 -7.09 -0.83 -4.92
N VAL A 50 -6.81 -2.12 -4.80
CA VAL A 50 -7.33 -2.98 -3.73
C VAL A 50 -6.19 -3.43 -2.84
N TYR A 51 -6.36 -3.25 -1.53
CA TYR A 51 -5.47 -3.79 -0.51
C TYR A 51 -6.18 -4.90 0.24
N SER A 52 -5.56 -6.06 0.32
CA SER A 52 -6.05 -7.21 1.08
C SER A 52 -4.92 -7.90 1.83
N VAL A 53 -5.26 -8.54 2.94
CA VAL A 53 -4.29 -9.33 3.73
C VAL A 53 -4.19 -10.73 3.16
N MET A 54 -2.95 -11.20 2.94
CA MET A 54 -2.63 -12.55 2.46
C MET A 54 -1.60 -13.19 3.40
N GLY A 55 -2.08 -13.87 4.45
CA GLY A 55 -1.22 -14.37 5.53
C GLY A 55 -0.50 -13.22 6.22
N ASP A 56 0.83 -13.27 6.25
CA ASP A 56 1.69 -12.22 6.83
C ASP A 56 2.01 -11.08 5.85
N ASN A 57 1.48 -11.13 4.63
CA ASN A 57 1.75 -10.15 3.59
C ASN A 57 0.51 -9.33 3.26
N MET A 58 0.75 -8.20 2.63
CA MET A 58 -0.27 -7.39 1.97
C MET A 58 -0.24 -7.70 0.47
N MET A 59 -1.41 -7.98 -0.10
CA MET A 59 -1.64 -8.03 -1.54
C MET A 59 -2.20 -6.69 -1.98
N VAL A 60 -1.62 -6.10 -3.01
CA VAL A 60 -2.11 -4.87 -3.65
C VAL A 60 -2.34 -5.14 -5.12
N THR A 61 -3.59 -5.06 -5.54
CA THR A 61 -4.01 -5.18 -6.94
C THR A 61 -4.30 -3.79 -7.49
N ILE A 62 -3.81 -3.49 -8.68
CA ILE A 62 -3.96 -2.19 -9.33
C ILE A 62 -4.51 -2.39 -10.73
N ASP A 63 -5.71 -1.87 -10.97
CA ASP A 63 -6.32 -1.75 -12.29
C ASP A 63 -6.27 -0.30 -12.73
N GLY A 64 -5.85 -0.08 -13.96
CA GLY A 64 -5.65 1.27 -14.45
C GLY A 64 -5.70 1.40 -15.96
N THR A 65 -5.10 2.47 -16.46
CA THR A 65 -4.88 2.70 -17.89
C THR A 65 -3.47 3.25 -18.10
N ASP A 66 -2.84 2.85 -19.19
CA ASP A 66 -1.56 3.43 -19.62
C ASP A 66 -1.76 4.84 -20.24
N ALA A 67 -0.66 5.45 -20.69
CA ALA A 67 -0.68 6.77 -21.32
C ALA A 67 -1.50 6.82 -22.62
N ALA A 68 -1.71 5.68 -23.28
CA ALA A 68 -2.55 5.55 -24.48
C ALA A 68 -4.01 5.22 -24.16
N GLY A 69 -4.37 5.11 -22.87
CA GLY A 69 -5.72 4.76 -22.42
C GLY A 69 -6.03 3.25 -22.45
N LYS A 70 -5.02 2.40 -22.73
CA LYS A 70 -5.20 0.95 -22.73
C LYS A 70 -5.27 0.42 -21.31
N PRO A 71 -6.17 -0.53 -21.00
CA PRO A 71 -6.27 -1.14 -19.68
C PRO A 71 -4.94 -1.77 -19.21
N THR A 72 -4.63 -1.58 -17.95
CA THR A 72 -3.47 -2.18 -17.27
C THR A 72 -3.92 -2.89 -16.01
N HIS A 73 -3.20 -3.95 -15.64
CA HIS A 73 -3.40 -4.70 -14.43
C HIS A 73 -2.04 -5.05 -13.84
N SER A 74 -1.85 -4.83 -12.55
CA SER A 74 -0.64 -5.25 -11.85
C SER A 74 -0.93 -5.67 -10.42
N GLU A 75 -0.06 -6.54 -9.90
CA GLU A 75 -0.13 -7.06 -8.54
C GLU A 75 1.21 -6.89 -7.84
N TRP A 76 1.13 -6.62 -6.56
CA TRP A 76 2.27 -6.56 -5.66
C TRP A 76 1.93 -7.31 -4.37
N MET A 77 2.81 -8.20 -3.94
CA MET A 77 2.69 -8.88 -2.66
C MET A 77 3.94 -8.65 -1.83
N GLY A 78 3.79 -8.11 -0.63
CA GLY A 78 4.92 -7.82 0.25
C GLY A 78 4.50 -7.32 1.61
N LYS A 79 5.49 -6.84 2.38
CA LYS A 79 5.29 -6.23 3.69
C LYS A 79 5.53 -4.72 3.63
N PHE A 80 4.97 -3.99 4.57
CA PHE A 80 5.22 -2.54 4.69
C PHE A 80 6.48 -2.24 5.49
N ASP A 81 7.56 -2.98 5.20
CA ASP A 81 8.85 -2.94 5.90
C ASP A 81 9.95 -2.15 5.16
N GLY A 82 9.64 -1.63 3.99
CA GLY A 82 10.56 -0.84 3.16
C GLY A 82 11.50 -1.68 2.30
N LYS A 83 11.36 -3.00 2.28
CA LYS A 83 12.12 -3.87 1.38
C LYS A 83 11.47 -3.94 0.01
N ASP A 84 12.25 -4.27 -0.99
CA ASP A 84 11.77 -4.48 -2.35
C ASP A 84 11.10 -5.85 -2.48
N TYR A 85 9.90 -5.86 -3.05
CA TYR A 85 9.15 -7.06 -3.41
C TYR A 85 8.76 -6.99 -4.88
N PRO A 86 8.64 -8.14 -5.56
CA PRO A 86 8.34 -8.16 -6.99
C PRO A 86 6.95 -7.59 -7.30
N VAL A 87 6.86 -6.95 -8.45
CA VAL A 87 5.60 -6.54 -9.10
C VAL A 87 5.37 -7.46 -10.29
N THR A 88 4.15 -7.93 -10.47
CA THR A 88 3.72 -8.72 -11.63
C THR A 88 2.67 -7.95 -12.44
N GLY A 89 2.57 -8.25 -13.74
CA GLY A 89 1.61 -7.60 -14.64
C GLY A 89 2.01 -6.20 -15.13
N ASP A 90 3.02 -5.56 -14.54
CA ASP A 90 3.52 -4.25 -14.98
C ASP A 90 4.79 -4.43 -15.83
N SER A 91 4.72 -4.06 -17.11
CA SER A 91 5.87 -4.12 -18.02
C SER A 91 6.91 -3.02 -17.77
N THR A 92 6.54 -1.96 -17.06
CA THR A 92 7.38 -0.79 -16.81
C THR A 92 8.19 -0.87 -15.53
N SER A 93 7.74 -1.67 -14.55
CA SER A 93 8.43 -1.89 -13.28
C SER A 93 8.51 -3.39 -12.94
N ASP A 94 9.42 -3.76 -12.08
CA ASP A 94 9.61 -5.15 -11.64
C ASP A 94 9.68 -5.27 -10.11
N ALA A 95 9.89 -4.17 -9.40
CA ALA A 95 9.91 -4.17 -7.95
C ALA A 95 9.26 -2.92 -7.35
N ARG A 96 8.70 -3.10 -6.17
CA ARG A 96 8.17 -2.02 -5.33
C ARG A 96 8.51 -2.27 -3.87
N SER A 97 8.95 -1.22 -3.19
CA SER A 97 9.02 -1.20 -1.74
C SER A 97 7.91 -0.30 -1.18
N VAL A 98 7.34 -0.72 -0.05
CA VAL A 98 6.39 0.09 0.72
C VAL A 98 6.85 0.10 2.17
N LYS A 99 6.88 1.28 2.79
CA LYS A 99 7.25 1.44 4.19
C LYS A 99 6.15 2.18 4.93
N LYS A 100 5.72 1.60 6.04
CA LYS A 100 4.83 2.27 6.99
C LYS A 100 5.63 3.31 7.78
N ILE A 101 5.15 4.54 7.79
CA ILE A 101 5.71 5.65 8.57
C ILE A 101 4.92 5.82 9.86
N ASP A 102 3.59 5.84 9.75
CA ASP A 102 2.62 5.88 10.85
C ASP A 102 1.30 5.22 10.41
N ASP A 103 0.24 5.29 11.23
CA ASP A 103 -1.05 4.64 10.95
C ASP A 103 -1.80 5.24 9.77
N HIS A 104 -1.44 6.45 9.34
CA HIS A 104 -2.06 7.16 8.23
C HIS A 104 -1.13 7.37 7.04
N THR A 105 0.14 6.97 7.14
CA THR A 105 1.16 7.32 6.15
C THR A 105 1.98 6.13 5.72
N LEU A 106 2.01 5.89 4.41
CA LEU A 106 2.98 5.01 3.75
C LEU A 106 3.88 5.81 2.82
N THR A 107 5.12 5.36 2.66
CA THR A 107 5.99 5.76 1.54
C THR A 107 6.27 4.56 0.66
N PHE A 108 6.56 4.81 -0.61
CA PHE A 108 6.87 3.74 -1.55
C PHE A 108 7.92 4.18 -2.57
N ALA A 109 8.61 3.21 -3.14
CA ALA A 109 9.44 3.38 -4.32
C ALA A 109 9.10 2.32 -5.36
N VAL A 110 9.11 2.68 -6.63
CA VAL A 110 8.91 1.78 -7.77
C VAL A 110 10.17 1.73 -8.57
N LYS A 111 10.60 0.52 -8.94
CA LYS A 111 11.90 0.26 -9.54
C LYS A 111 11.79 -0.59 -10.81
N LYS A 112 12.81 -0.43 -11.67
CA LYS A 112 13.13 -1.32 -12.79
C LYS A 112 14.60 -1.71 -12.70
N GLY A 113 14.88 -2.96 -12.38
CA GLY A 113 16.22 -3.37 -11.95
C GLY A 113 16.67 -2.54 -10.74
N ASP A 114 17.89 -2.00 -10.81
CA ASP A 114 18.43 -1.15 -9.75
C ASP A 114 17.99 0.32 -9.82
N LYS A 115 17.24 0.69 -10.87
CA LYS A 115 16.82 2.08 -11.08
C LYS A 115 15.50 2.39 -10.38
N VAL A 116 15.49 3.39 -9.52
CA VAL A 116 14.26 4.00 -8.99
C VAL A 116 13.62 4.83 -10.10
N LEU A 117 12.39 4.48 -10.48
CA LEU A 117 11.61 5.22 -11.49
C LEU A 117 10.90 6.41 -10.85
N PHE A 118 10.24 6.15 -9.73
CA PHE A 118 9.58 7.17 -8.93
C PHE A 118 9.41 6.71 -7.48
N THR A 119 9.23 7.70 -6.62
CA THR A 119 8.90 7.53 -5.21
C THR A 119 7.58 8.20 -4.91
N GLY A 120 6.98 7.89 -3.79
CA GLY A 120 5.76 8.56 -3.39
C GLY A 120 5.39 8.37 -1.94
N ARG A 121 4.33 9.08 -1.57
CA ARG A 121 3.74 9.06 -0.24
C ARG A 121 2.24 8.88 -0.37
N ILE A 122 1.66 8.04 0.49
CA ILE A 122 0.23 7.80 0.59
C ILE A 122 -0.19 8.27 1.98
N VAL A 123 -1.16 9.18 2.03
CA VAL A 123 -1.70 9.71 3.30
C VAL A 123 -3.20 9.47 3.35
N LEU A 124 -3.65 8.78 4.38
CA LEU A 124 -5.08 8.60 4.69
C LEU A 124 -5.66 9.88 5.30
N SER A 125 -6.89 10.22 4.93
CA SER A 125 -7.67 11.22 5.67
C SER A 125 -7.97 10.73 7.10
N ALA A 126 -8.22 11.66 8.02
CA ALA A 126 -8.50 11.35 9.42
C ALA A 126 -9.73 10.44 9.60
N ASP A 127 -10.71 10.52 8.70
CA ASP A 127 -11.92 9.68 8.70
C ASP A 127 -11.74 8.35 7.98
N GLY A 128 -10.55 8.08 7.39
CA GLY A 128 -10.23 6.87 6.65
C GLY A 128 -10.99 6.69 5.33
N LYS A 129 -11.75 7.70 4.87
CA LYS A 129 -12.62 7.59 3.68
C LYS A 129 -11.97 8.03 2.38
N SER A 130 -10.86 8.73 2.48
CA SER A 130 -10.06 9.12 1.31
C SER A 130 -8.57 8.95 1.59
N ARG A 131 -7.78 8.92 0.51
CA ARG A 131 -6.32 8.98 0.60
C ARG A 131 -5.76 9.82 -0.52
N THR A 132 -4.66 10.49 -0.23
CA THR A 132 -3.89 11.25 -1.21
C THR A 132 -2.58 10.54 -1.48
N VAL A 133 -2.27 10.32 -2.75
CA VAL A 133 -1.02 9.75 -3.22
C VAL A 133 -0.26 10.85 -3.95
N THR A 134 0.90 11.23 -3.43
CA THR A 134 1.85 12.12 -4.12
C THR A 134 2.97 11.28 -4.70
N THR A 135 3.36 11.56 -5.93
CA THR A 135 4.45 10.87 -6.61
C THR A 135 5.47 11.88 -7.09
N GLU A 136 6.74 11.50 -7.04
CA GLU A 136 7.86 12.23 -7.58
C GLU A 136 8.72 11.27 -8.40
N GLY A 137 9.10 11.68 -9.59
CA GLY A 137 9.91 10.87 -10.49
C GLY A 137 10.61 11.70 -11.52
N THR A 138 11.17 11.01 -12.51
CA THR A 138 11.85 11.63 -13.64
C THR A 138 11.31 11.02 -14.92
N ASP A 139 10.87 11.85 -15.84
CA ASP A 139 10.42 11.37 -17.16
C ASP A 139 11.59 10.90 -18.03
N SER A 140 11.28 10.41 -19.22
CA SER A 140 12.27 9.92 -20.19
C SER A 140 13.25 11.00 -20.66
N SER A 141 12.92 12.30 -20.49
CA SER A 141 13.78 13.41 -20.82
C SER A 141 14.70 13.87 -19.67
N GLY A 142 14.59 13.22 -18.49
CA GLY A 142 15.34 13.60 -17.29
C GLY A 142 14.70 14.72 -16.47
N LYS A 143 13.51 15.19 -16.85
CA LYS A 143 12.80 16.25 -16.14
C LYS A 143 12.05 15.65 -14.92
N LYS A 144 12.15 16.34 -13.79
CA LYS A 144 11.34 16.00 -12.61
C LYS A 144 9.85 16.18 -12.90
N VAL A 145 9.07 15.16 -12.55
CA VAL A 145 7.62 15.16 -12.65
C VAL A 145 7.03 14.82 -11.29
N THR A 146 5.95 15.49 -10.94
CA THR A 146 5.18 15.24 -9.73
C THR A 146 3.73 15.03 -10.08
N GLY A 147 3.05 14.20 -9.32
CA GLY A 147 1.62 13.95 -9.48
C GLY A 147 0.93 13.86 -8.12
N THR A 148 -0.34 14.22 -8.09
CA THR A 148 -1.20 14.02 -6.91
C THR A 148 -2.47 13.32 -7.35
N ALA A 149 -2.71 12.14 -6.80
CA ALA A 149 -3.93 11.37 -7.02
C ALA A 149 -4.71 11.26 -5.71
N VAL A 150 -5.99 11.55 -5.75
CA VAL A 150 -6.91 11.38 -4.62
C VAL A 150 -7.79 10.18 -4.91
N TYR A 151 -7.97 9.32 -3.90
CA TYR A 151 -8.82 8.14 -3.98
C TYR A 151 -9.87 8.20 -2.89
N ASP A 152 -11.08 7.81 -3.23
CA ASP A 152 -12.17 7.61 -2.28
C ASP A 152 -12.34 6.10 -1.99
N LYS A 153 -12.55 5.76 -0.72
CA LYS A 153 -12.78 4.38 -0.26
C LYS A 153 -14.19 3.93 -0.66
N GLN A 154 -14.30 2.68 -1.12
CA GLN A 154 -15.57 2.08 -1.52
C GLN A 154 -16.14 1.23 -0.40
#